data_ec7f965c4062dfacbfe2f461b811a20f
#
_entry.id   ec7f965c4062dfacbfe2f461b811a20f
#
_cell.length_a   1.000
_cell.length_b   1.000
_cell.length_c   1.000
_cell.angle_alpha   90.00
_cell.angle_beta   90.00
_cell.angle_gamma   90.00
#
_symmetry.space_group_name_H-M   'P 1'
#
loop_
_entity.id
_entity.type
_entity.pdbx_description
1 polymer ?
#
loop_
_entity_poly.entity_id
_entity_poly.type
_entity_poly.pdbx_seq_one_letter_code
_entity_poly.pdbx_strand_id
1 'polypeptide(L)'
;MDFEELKERIKEHEGYRNKVYLDSLGKRTVGYGHLCRSDEKWDDDKQYDHKHLEKIFEYDFNIALNSAKRVTDFDKLHPKAQEVAIEC
;
A
#
# COMPACT_ATOMS: atom_id res chain seq x y z
N MET A 1 10.13 14.44 9.00
CA MET A 1 8.97 14.03 8.19
C MET A 1 8.04 13.17 9.02
N ASP A 2 6.75 13.36 8.87
CA ASP A 2 5.75 12.55 9.60
C ASP A 2 5.30 11.39 8.71
N PHE A 3 5.80 10.19 8.99
CA PHE A 3 5.43 8.99 8.24
C PHE A 3 3.96 8.61 8.47
N GLU A 4 3.40 8.93 9.62
CA GLU A 4 1.99 8.63 9.88
C GLU A 4 1.08 9.47 8.98
N GLU A 5 1.39 10.74 8.81
CA GLU A 5 0.65 11.60 7.87
C GLU A 5 0.79 11.09 6.43
N LEU A 6 2.00 10.71 6.03
CA LEU A 6 2.24 10.16 4.71
C LEU A 6 1.44 8.89 4.46
N LYS A 7 1.40 7.98 5.45
CA LYS A 7 0.60 6.76 5.37
C LYS A 7 -0.89 7.05 5.21
N GLU A 8 -1.41 8.02 5.95
CA GLU A 8 -2.82 8.39 5.85
C GLU A 8 -3.17 8.94 4.46
N ARG A 9 -2.29 9.72 3.86
CA ARG A 9 -2.49 10.24 2.52
C ARG A 9 -2.49 9.13 1.48
N ILE A 10 -1.60 8.16 1.63
CA ILE A 10 -1.54 6.99 0.73
C ILE A 10 -2.81 6.15 0.88
N LYS A 11 -3.27 5.92 2.11
CA LYS A 11 -4.51 5.18 2.37
C LYS A 11 -5.72 5.84 1.71
N GLU A 12 -5.85 7.15 1.81
CA GLU A 12 -6.93 7.89 1.16
C GLU A 12 -6.87 7.75 -0.36
N HIS A 13 -5.67 7.78 -0.90
CA HIS A 13 -5.45 7.70 -2.35
C HIS A 13 -5.77 6.30 -2.88
N GLU A 14 -5.35 5.25 -2.16
CA GLU A 14 -5.54 3.86 -2.57
C GLU A 14 -6.96 3.35 -2.28
N GLY A 15 -7.63 3.89 -1.27
CA GLY A 15 -8.92 3.38 -0.81
C GLY A 15 -8.77 2.11 0.02
N TYR A 16 -9.89 1.58 0.49
CA TYR A 16 -9.89 0.41 1.37
C TYR A 16 -11.02 -0.56 1.00
N ARG A 17 -10.69 -1.84 0.91
CA ARG A 17 -11.64 -2.93 0.71
C ARG A 17 -11.28 -4.11 1.59
N ASN A 18 -12.25 -4.64 2.34
CA ASN A 18 -12.01 -5.80 3.20
C ASN A 18 -12.18 -7.15 2.49
N LYS A 19 -12.54 -7.12 1.21
CA LYS A 19 -12.61 -8.30 0.33
C LYS A 19 -11.73 -8.09 -0.88
N VAL A 20 -11.32 -9.19 -1.49
CA VAL A 20 -10.61 -9.14 -2.77
C VAL A 20 -11.54 -8.56 -3.84
N TYR A 21 -11.02 -7.64 -4.62
CA TYR A 21 -11.73 -7.03 -5.75
C TYR A 21 -10.78 -6.90 -6.94
N LEU A 22 -11.36 -6.68 -8.11
CA LEU A 22 -10.56 -6.42 -9.31
C LEU A 22 -10.36 -4.92 -9.47
N ASP A 23 -9.10 -4.51 -9.66
CA ASP A 23 -8.79 -3.11 -9.91
C ASP A 23 -9.14 -2.70 -11.35
N SER A 24 -8.81 -1.46 -11.75
CA SER A 24 -9.09 -0.95 -13.08
C SER A 24 -8.38 -1.74 -14.19
N LEU A 25 -7.32 -2.46 -13.85
CA LEU A 25 -6.57 -3.30 -14.80
C LEU A 25 -6.98 -4.77 -14.72
N GLY A 26 -8.00 -5.12 -13.94
CA GLY A 26 -8.47 -6.48 -13.77
C GLY A 26 -7.61 -7.34 -12.85
N LYS A 27 -6.77 -6.74 -12.03
CA LYS A 27 -5.91 -7.45 -11.09
C LYS A 27 -6.58 -7.59 -9.73
N ARG A 28 -6.43 -8.77 -9.10
CA ARG A 28 -6.95 -9.01 -7.76
C ARG A 28 -6.23 -8.14 -6.75
N THR A 29 -6.99 -7.41 -5.94
CA THR A 29 -6.48 -6.43 -4.99
C THR A 29 -7.29 -6.53 -3.69
N VAL A 30 -6.68 -6.22 -2.55
CA VAL A 30 -7.35 -6.25 -1.25
C VAL A 30 -6.76 -5.18 -0.33
N GLY A 31 -7.54 -4.78 0.68
CA GLY A 31 -7.08 -3.82 1.68
C GLY A 31 -6.84 -2.44 1.11
N TYR A 32 -5.68 -1.89 1.36
CA TYR A 32 -5.26 -0.57 0.87
C TYR A 32 -4.44 -0.72 -0.42
N GLY A 33 -5.03 -1.32 -1.45
CA GLY A 33 -4.36 -1.44 -2.73
C GLY A 33 -3.30 -2.53 -2.81
N HIS A 34 -3.35 -3.52 -1.92
CA HIS A 34 -2.41 -4.63 -1.96
C HIS A 34 -2.74 -5.56 -3.12
N LEU A 35 -1.80 -5.76 -4.04
CA LEU A 35 -1.97 -6.70 -5.14
C LEU A 35 -1.82 -8.13 -4.61
N CYS A 36 -2.84 -8.95 -4.85
CA CYS A 36 -2.82 -10.35 -4.44
C CYS A 36 -1.82 -11.14 -5.30
N ARG A 37 -0.82 -11.73 -4.65
CA ARG A 37 0.25 -12.46 -5.33
C ARG A 37 -0.12 -13.93 -5.46
N SER A 38 0.43 -14.59 -6.47
CA SER A 38 0.14 -16.01 -6.72
C SER A 38 0.65 -16.93 -5.59
N ASP A 39 1.66 -16.48 -4.83
CA ASP A 39 2.19 -17.22 -3.68
C ASP A 39 1.41 -16.97 -2.40
N GLU A 40 0.44 -16.07 -2.44
CA GLU A 40 -0.45 -15.76 -1.32
C GLU A 40 -1.80 -16.45 -1.51
N LYS A 41 -2.41 -16.87 -0.40
CA LYS A 41 -3.72 -17.53 -0.44
C LYS A 41 -4.80 -16.53 -0.04
N TRP A 42 -5.42 -15.91 -1.03
CA TRP A 42 -6.52 -14.98 -0.82
C TRP A 42 -7.82 -15.60 -1.33
N ASP A 43 -8.87 -15.54 -0.50
CA ASP A 43 -10.19 -16.01 -0.84
C ASP A 43 -11.05 -14.82 -1.26
N ASP A 44 -11.60 -14.87 -2.48
CA ASP A 44 -12.38 -13.77 -3.05
C ASP A 44 -13.68 -13.51 -2.29
N ASP A 45 -14.21 -14.53 -1.61
CA ASP A 45 -15.49 -14.42 -0.90
C ASP A 45 -15.34 -14.09 0.58
N LYS A 46 -14.11 -14.07 1.09
CA LYS A 46 -13.86 -13.86 2.52
C LYS A 46 -13.73 -12.38 2.85
N GLN A 47 -14.32 -11.97 3.96
CA GLN A 47 -14.06 -10.67 4.56
C GLN A 47 -12.87 -10.78 5.51
N TYR A 48 -11.89 -9.90 5.33
CA TYR A 48 -10.66 -9.91 6.13
C TYR A 48 -10.74 -8.88 7.24
N ASP A 49 -10.10 -9.19 8.38
CA ASP A 49 -10.04 -8.29 9.51
C ASP A 49 -9.20 -7.06 9.18
N HIS A 50 -9.66 -5.89 9.61
CA HIS A 50 -8.96 -4.62 9.42
C HIS A 50 -7.53 -4.68 9.96
N LYS A 51 -7.32 -5.31 11.11
CA LYS A 51 -5.98 -5.44 11.70
C LYS A 51 -5.03 -6.21 10.79
N HIS A 52 -5.54 -7.26 10.15
CA HIS A 52 -4.75 -8.04 9.20
C HIS A 52 -4.34 -7.20 7.99
N LEU A 53 -5.30 -6.46 7.44
CA LEU A 53 -5.06 -5.62 6.26
C LEU A 53 -4.17 -4.42 6.59
N GLU A 54 -4.25 -3.89 7.82
CA GLU A 54 -3.33 -2.86 8.29
C GLU A 54 -1.89 -3.36 8.33
N LYS A 55 -1.68 -4.58 8.82
CA LYS A 55 -0.34 -5.17 8.85
C LYS A 55 0.23 -5.36 7.44
N ILE A 56 -0.62 -5.74 6.50
CA ILE A 56 -0.21 -5.88 5.09
C ILE A 56 0.16 -4.53 4.52
N PHE A 57 -0.62 -3.48 4.81
CA PHE A 57 -0.29 -2.12 4.38
C PHE A 57 1.06 -1.67 4.95
N GLU A 58 1.31 -1.91 6.24
CA GLU A 58 2.57 -1.54 6.87
C GLU A 58 3.76 -2.25 6.22
N TYR A 59 3.60 -3.53 5.93
CA TYR A 59 4.62 -4.32 5.25
C TYR A 59 4.92 -3.75 3.86
N ASP A 60 3.87 -3.49 3.07
CA ASP A 60 4.02 -2.94 1.73
C ASP A 60 4.64 -1.54 1.77
N PHE A 61 4.23 -0.71 2.73
CA PHE A 61 4.77 0.63 2.92
C PHE A 61 6.27 0.58 3.19
N ASN A 62 6.70 -0.32 4.08
CA ASN A 62 8.11 -0.45 4.42
C ASN A 62 8.96 -0.90 3.23
N ILE A 63 8.45 -1.81 2.41
CA ILE A 63 9.14 -2.25 1.19
C ILE A 63 9.27 -1.07 0.22
N ALA A 64 8.20 -0.34 0.00
CA ALA A 64 8.20 0.81 -0.91
C ALA A 64 9.11 1.93 -0.41
N LEU A 65 9.10 2.18 0.90
CA LEU A 65 9.97 3.19 1.51
C LEU A 65 11.44 2.83 1.33
N ASN A 66 11.81 1.58 1.58
CA ASN A 66 13.18 1.12 1.42
C ASN A 66 13.64 1.23 -0.04
N SER A 67 12.77 0.91 -0.99
CA SER A 67 13.06 1.07 -2.42
C SER A 67 13.26 2.54 -2.78
N ALA A 68 12.41 3.42 -2.27
CA ALA A 68 12.52 4.86 -2.54
C ALA A 68 13.82 5.42 -1.97
N LYS A 69 14.23 4.97 -0.78
CA LYS A 69 15.48 5.42 -0.15
C LYS A 69 16.72 4.98 -0.91
N ARG A 70 16.65 3.87 -1.66
CA ARG A 70 17.78 3.39 -2.45
C ARG A 70 18.04 4.23 -3.69
N VAL A 71 16.99 4.79 -4.30
CA VAL A 71 17.11 5.47 -5.58
C VAL A 71 17.18 6.98 -5.47
N THR A 72 16.88 7.53 -4.29
CA THR A 72 16.87 8.96 -4.08
C THR A 72 17.14 9.31 -2.63
N ASP A 73 17.51 10.56 -2.37
CA ASP A 73 17.64 11.11 -1.02
C ASP A 73 16.25 11.42 -0.47
N PHE A 74 15.54 10.36 -0.10
CA PHE A 74 14.12 10.39 0.24
C PHE A 74 13.81 11.40 1.36
N ASP A 75 14.67 11.46 2.39
CA ASP A 75 14.42 12.31 3.55
C ASP A 75 14.46 13.81 3.22
N LYS A 76 15.08 14.17 2.11
CA LYS A 76 15.16 15.57 1.64
C LYS A 76 14.07 15.95 0.67
N LEU A 77 13.24 15.01 0.24
CA LEU A 77 12.16 15.31 -0.68
C LEU A 77 11.00 16.01 0.02
N HIS A 78 10.31 16.86 -0.73
CA HIS A 78 9.03 17.41 -0.29
C HIS A 78 8.04 16.28 -0.03
N PRO A 79 7.14 16.38 0.97
CA PRO A 79 6.19 15.31 1.29
C PRO A 79 5.41 14.77 0.09
N LYS A 80 5.01 15.63 -0.82
CA LYS A 80 4.30 15.19 -2.03
C LYS A 80 5.19 14.35 -2.95
N ALA A 81 6.46 14.71 -3.07
CA ALA A 81 7.43 13.94 -3.86
C ALA A 81 7.73 12.60 -3.18
N GLN A 82 7.74 12.56 -1.85
CA GLN A 82 7.91 11.33 -1.09
C GLN A 82 6.75 10.36 -1.34
N GLU A 83 5.54 10.86 -1.36
CA GLU A 83 4.34 10.07 -1.65
C GLU A 83 4.42 9.48 -3.06
N VAL A 84 4.78 10.28 -4.05
CA VAL A 84 4.93 9.81 -5.43
C VAL A 84 6.02 8.75 -5.54
N ALA A 85 7.16 8.94 -4.86
CA ALA A 85 8.26 7.97 -4.89
C ALA A 85 7.86 6.62 -4.31
N ILE A 86 7.00 6.61 -3.29
CA ILE A 86 6.51 5.37 -2.68
C ILE A 86 5.46 4.68 -3.57
N GLU A 87 4.60 5.46 -4.22
CA GLU A 87 3.51 4.93 -5.04
C GLU A 87 3.92 4.53 -6.46
N CYS A 88 5.08 4.93 -6.91
CA CYS A 88 5.56 4.55 -8.25
C CYS A 88 6.00 3.12 -8.35
#